data_c36d5db49ba4b26f6e00aa88863e6ec2
#
_entry.id   c36d5db49ba4b26f6e00aa88863e6ec2
#
_cell.length_a   1.000
_cell.length_b   1.000
_cell.length_c   1.000
_cell.angle_alpha   90.00
_cell.angle_beta   90.00
_cell.angle_gamma   90.00
#
_symmetry.space_group_name_H-M   'P 1'
#
loop_
_entity.id
_entity.type
_entity.pdbx_description
1 polymer ?
#
loop_
_entity_poly.entity_id
_entity_poly.type
_entity_poly.pdbx_seq_one_letter_code
_entity_poly.pdbx_strand_id
1 'polypeptide(L)'
;MISNRWIELRKENWTRLELLLQQVESGGLKTLTGKELGDLGLLYRQAAADLSAARADEASRTLEAYLNKLVSRAHNFVYSGRRLNGAALGHFFAFDYPRIFRRLFPYTAAAVLLFLAGGLLGSVVTAVRPRFMNAMLGPEMVYKIEHHQMWTDSILTEKPQAASGIMTNNIGVCFTTYAGGILAGIGTIYLLFMNGLSMGVISTACGQHGMALSIWSFVAAHGALELPSIFISGGAGLCLAAGPP
;
A
#
# COMPACT_ATOMS: atom_id res chain seq x y z
N MET A 1 -19.97 13.71 37.17
CA MET A 1 -19.18 13.31 38.37
C MET A 1 -19.18 11.80 38.50
N ILE A 2 -18.01 11.18 38.46
CA ILE A 2 -17.85 9.72 38.60
C ILE A 2 -18.17 9.35 40.05
N SER A 3 -19.10 8.37 40.24
CA SER A 3 -19.50 7.91 41.57
C SER A 3 -18.58 6.83 42.11
N ASN A 4 -18.45 6.70 43.44
CA ASN A 4 -17.70 5.60 44.07
C ASN A 4 -18.21 4.22 43.60
N ARG A 5 -19.52 4.07 43.42
CA ARG A 5 -20.13 2.85 42.90
C ARG A 5 -19.63 2.51 41.48
N TRP A 6 -19.42 3.52 40.62
CA TRP A 6 -18.89 3.32 39.29
C TRP A 6 -17.46 2.83 39.32
N ILE A 7 -16.64 3.32 40.26
CA ILE A 7 -15.25 2.90 40.47
C ILE A 7 -15.21 1.44 40.95
N GLU A 8 -15.98 1.10 41.97
CA GLU A 8 -16.00 -0.27 42.56
C GLU A 8 -16.40 -1.33 41.52
N LEU A 9 -17.38 -1.04 40.64
CA LEU A 9 -17.79 -1.97 39.59
C LEU A 9 -16.72 -2.24 38.53
N ARG A 10 -15.73 -1.36 38.39
CA ARG A 10 -14.67 -1.45 37.35
C ARG A 10 -13.30 -1.82 37.90
N LYS A 11 -13.10 -1.65 39.18
CA LYS A 11 -11.83 -1.87 39.88
C LYS A 11 -11.29 -3.29 39.66
N GLU A 12 -12.16 -4.29 39.65
CA GLU A 12 -11.78 -5.69 39.40
C GLU A 12 -11.14 -5.84 37.99
N ASN A 13 -11.72 -5.22 36.96
CA ASN A 13 -11.20 -5.24 35.59
C ASN A 13 -9.83 -4.57 35.51
N TRP A 14 -9.63 -3.45 36.19
CA TRP A 14 -8.35 -2.75 36.23
C TRP A 14 -7.28 -3.58 36.94
N THR A 15 -7.63 -4.18 38.09
CA THR A 15 -6.72 -5.07 38.83
C THR A 15 -6.36 -6.31 37.98
N ARG A 16 -7.32 -6.90 37.28
CA ARG A 16 -7.06 -8.03 36.39
C ARG A 16 -6.14 -7.62 35.23
N LEU A 17 -6.37 -6.44 34.62
CA LEU A 17 -5.48 -5.90 33.59
C LEU A 17 -4.06 -5.68 34.14
N GLU A 18 -3.92 -5.16 35.34
CA GLU A 18 -2.63 -4.92 35.98
C GLU A 18 -1.85 -6.23 36.24
N LEU A 19 -2.52 -7.27 36.68
CA LEU A 19 -1.92 -8.61 36.86
C LEU A 19 -1.42 -9.20 35.56
N LEU A 20 -2.24 -9.13 34.49
CA LEU A 20 -1.83 -9.58 33.15
C LEU A 20 -0.63 -8.78 32.61
N LEU A 21 -0.60 -7.46 32.86
CA LEU A 21 0.54 -6.63 32.47
C LEU A 21 1.81 -6.99 33.22
N GLN A 22 1.74 -7.23 34.53
CA GLN A 22 2.90 -7.69 35.31
C GLN A 22 3.46 -9.02 34.79
N GLN A 23 2.58 -9.95 34.41
CA GLN A 23 2.99 -11.24 33.86
C GLN A 23 3.68 -11.05 32.48
N VAL A 24 3.17 -10.16 31.63
CA VAL A 24 3.77 -9.86 30.33
C VAL A 24 5.08 -9.09 30.48
N GLU A 25 5.18 -8.17 31.43
CA GLU A 25 6.41 -7.42 31.71
C GLU A 25 7.56 -8.31 32.17
N SER A 26 7.26 -9.38 32.92
CA SER A 26 8.27 -10.30 33.41
C SER A 26 8.70 -11.38 32.43
N GLY A 27 7.81 -11.85 31.53
CA GLY A 27 8.08 -13.00 30.67
C GLY A 27 7.65 -12.84 29.20
N GLY A 28 7.09 -11.67 28.83
CA GLY A 28 6.59 -11.39 27.49
C GLY A 28 5.21 -12.00 27.21
N LEU A 29 4.63 -11.66 26.05
CA LEU A 29 3.28 -12.13 25.66
C LEU A 29 3.14 -13.66 25.59
N LYS A 30 4.23 -14.39 25.46
CA LYS A 30 4.24 -15.87 25.40
C LYS A 30 3.88 -16.52 26.74
N THR A 31 3.90 -15.80 27.85
CA THR A 31 3.52 -16.29 29.16
C THR A 31 2.01 -16.35 29.36
N LEU A 32 1.25 -15.67 28.49
CA LEU A 32 -0.21 -15.68 28.53
C LEU A 32 -0.76 -16.85 27.71
N THR A 33 -1.82 -17.45 28.23
CA THR A 33 -2.66 -18.38 27.49
C THR A 33 -3.48 -17.62 26.42
N GLY A 34 -4.01 -18.34 25.42
CA GLY A 34 -4.86 -17.72 24.39
C GLY A 34 -6.07 -16.98 24.96
N LYS A 35 -6.66 -17.49 26.07
CA LYS A 35 -7.76 -16.83 26.77
C LYS A 35 -7.30 -15.53 27.43
N GLU A 36 -6.21 -15.57 28.15
CA GLU A 36 -5.63 -14.40 28.83
C GLU A 36 -5.18 -13.31 27.83
N LEU A 37 -4.72 -13.71 26.63
CA LEU A 37 -4.40 -12.77 25.57
C LEU A 37 -5.67 -12.06 25.03
N GLY A 38 -6.78 -12.79 24.92
CA GLY A 38 -8.09 -12.21 24.61
C GLY A 38 -8.58 -11.25 25.69
N ASP A 39 -8.44 -11.66 26.98
CA ASP A 39 -8.80 -10.85 28.14
C ASP A 39 -7.97 -9.55 28.17
N LEU A 40 -6.67 -9.61 27.92
CA LEU A 40 -5.79 -8.43 27.86
C LEU A 40 -6.30 -7.38 26.85
N GLY A 41 -6.69 -7.83 25.65
CA GLY A 41 -7.23 -6.93 24.62
C GLY A 41 -8.60 -6.34 24.98
N LEU A 42 -9.46 -7.13 25.64
CA LEU A 42 -10.79 -6.68 26.08
C LEU A 42 -10.65 -5.67 27.22
N LEU A 43 -9.89 -6.02 28.26
CA LEU A 43 -9.68 -5.17 29.44
C LEU A 43 -8.96 -3.86 29.08
N TYR A 44 -8.01 -3.89 28.13
CA TYR A 44 -7.39 -2.68 27.59
C TYR A 44 -8.44 -1.72 27.00
N ARG A 45 -9.35 -2.23 26.15
CA ARG A 45 -10.40 -1.39 25.54
C ARG A 45 -11.35 -0.82 26.58
N GLN A 46 -11.70 -1.61 27.60
CA GLN A 46 -12.54 -1.15 28.70
C GLN A 46 -11.85 -0.05 29.52
N ALA A 47 -10.57 -0.27 29.89
CA ALA A 47 -9.80 0.73 30.62
C ALA A 47 -9.57 2.02 29.81
N ALA A 48 -9.43 1.94 28.48
CA ALA A 48 -9.33 3.11 27.61
C ALA A 48 -10.66 3.90 27.55
N ALA A 49 -11.79 3.23 27.53
CA ALA A 49 -13.10 3.87 27.63
C ALA A 49 -13.31 4.53 29.02
N ASP A 50 -12.91 3.85 30.09
CA ASP A 50 -12.96 4.39 31.46
C ASP A 50 -12.04 5.61 31.63
N LEU A 51 -10.87 5.61 30.99
CA LEU A 51 -9.97 6.78 30.95
C LEU A 51 -10.64 7.97 30.24
N SER A 52 -11.34 7.75 29.14
CA SER A 52 -12.08 8.79 28.45
C SER A 52 -13.20 9.38 29.33
N ALA A 53 -13.88 8.53 30.11
CA ALA A 53 -14.89 9.00 31.06
C ALA A 53 -14.24 9.80 32.23
N ALA A 54 -13.08 9.33 32.74
CA ALA A 54 -12.37 10.04 33.81
C ALA A 54 -11.84 11.41 33.37
N ARG A 55 -11.42 11.58 32.11
CA ARG A 55 -10.99 12.86 31.53
C ARG A 55 -12.11 13.88 31.42
N ALA A 56 -13.34 13.42 31.24
CA ALA A 56 -14.52 14.28 31.16
C ALA A 56 -15.00 14.80 32.55
N ASP A 57 -14.41 14.27 33.63
CA ASP A 57 -14.77 14.63 35.03
C ASP A 57 -13.59 15.27 35.73
N GLU A 58 -13.62 16.62 35.85
CA GLU A 58 -12.54 17.41 36.49
C GLU A 58 -12.24 16.99 37.95
N ALA A 59 -13.22 16.41 38.66
CA ALA A 59 -13.05 15.95 40.03
C ALA A 59 -12.25 14.63 40.14
N SER A 60 -12.02 13.95 39.02
CA SER A 60 -11.43 12.58 38.97
C SER A 60 -9.96 12.53 38.55
N ARG A 61 -9.18 13.62 38.76
CA ARG A 61 -7.77 13.73 38.32
C ARG A 61 -6.87 12.58 38.78
N THR A 62 -7.04 12.08 40.02
CA THR A 62 -6.25 10.95 40.54
C THR A 62 -6.58 9.65 39.79
N LEU A 63 -7.86 9.42 39.49
CA LEU A 63 -8.31 8.27 38.74
C LEU A 63 -7.84 8.37 37.27
N GLU A 64 -7.91 9.55 36.67
CA GLU A 64 -7.39 9.80 35.33
C GLU A 64 -5.88 9.45 35.24
N ALA A 65 -5.07 9.93 36.19
CA ALA A 65 -3.64 9.66 36.22
C ALA A 65 -3.34 8.16 36.35
N TYR A 66 -4.08 7.44 37.19
CA TYR A 66 -3.98 5.98 37.35
C TYR A 66 -4.34 5.27 36.05
N LEU A 67 -5.51 5.54 35.48
CA LEU A 67 -5.97 4.91 34.25
C LEU A 67 -5.08 5.26 33.05
N ASN A 68 -4.57 6.48 32.97
CA ASN A 68 -3.65 6.88 31.90
C ASN A 68 -2.35 6.05 31.96
N LYS A 69 -1.80 5.82 33.16
CA LYS A 69 -0.62 4.96 33.35
C LYS A 69 -0.92 3.52 32.97
N LEU A 70 -2.06 2.98 33.40
CA LEU A 70 -2.48 1.60 33.14
C LEU A 70 -2.70 1.37 31.61
N VAL A 71 -3.45 2.27 30.97
CA VAL A 71 -3.73 2.22 29.51
C VAL A 71 -2.45 2.38 28.71
N SER A 72 -1.54 3.29 29.09
CA SER A 72 -0.26 3.47 28.40
C SER A 72 0.63 2.24 28.47
N ARG A 73 0.68 1.55 29.63
CA ARG A 73 1.41 0.26 29.78
C ARG A 73 0.79 -0.81 28.87
N ALA A 74 -0.54 -0.96 28.93
CA ALA A 74 -1.26 -1.94 28.11
C ALA A 74 -1.09 -1.66 26.61
N HIS A 75 -1.16 -0.40 26.19
CA HIS A 75 -0.97 0.03 24.82
C HIS A 75 0.37 -0.45 24.23
N ASN A 76 1.44 -0.32 24.99
CA ASN A 76 2.77 -0.75 24.56
C ASN A 76 2.83 -2.26 24.25
N PHE A 77 2.04 -3.10 24.92
CA PHE A 77 2.00 -4.54 24.65
C PHE A 77 0.97 -4.93 23.60
N VAL A 78 -0.20 -4.31 23.60
CA VAL A 78 -1.27 -4.59 22.63
C VAL A 78 -0.87 -4.11 21.23
N TYR A 79 -0.17 -2.98 21.12
CA TYR A 79 0.27 -2.37 19.85
C TYR A 79 1.80 -2.47 19.63
N SER A 80 2.57 -3.06 20.55
CA SER A 80 3.94 -3.44 20.23
C SER A 80 3.89 -4.54 19.20
N GLY A 81 3.69 -4.14 17.96
CA GLY A 81 3.83 -5.01 16.80
C GLY A 81 5.17 -5.75 16.93
N ARG A 82 5.19 -7.00 16.54
CA ARG A 82 6.38 -7.84 16.44
C ARG A 82 7.52 -6.98 15.91
N ARG A 83 8.51 -6.66 16.73
CA ARG A 83 9.69 -5.93 16.26
C ARG A 83 10.18 -6.67 15.03
N LEU A 84 10.15 -6.00 13.88
CA LEU A 84 10.72 -6.53 12.64
C LEU A 84 12.21 -6.73 12.91
N ASN A 85 12.59 -7.95 13.26
CA ASN A 85 14.00 -8.31 13.34
C ASN A 85 14.46 -8.77 11.95
N GLY A 86 15.75 -8.63 11.66
CA GLY A 86 16.31 -9.02 10.36
C GLY A 86 16.00 -10.48 9.98
N ALA A 87 15.92 -11.38 10.97
CA ALA A 87 15.58 -12.79 10.75
C ALA A 87 14.13 -12.97 10.29
N ALA A 88 13.16 -12.22 10.86
CA ALA A 88 11.77 -12.27 10.41
C ALA A 88 11.62 -11.71 8.99
N LEU A 89 12.35 -10.64 8.68
CA LEU A 89 12.37 -10.07 7.33
C LEU A 89 13.00 -11.04 6.33
N GLY A 90 14.13 -11.67 6.68
CA GLY A 90 14.77 -12.68 5.87
C GLY A 90 13.85 -13.90 5.62
N HIS A 91 13.17 -14.40 6.65
CA HIS A 91 12.19 -15.48 6.51
C HIS A 91 11.03 -15.09 5.59
N PHE A 92 10.50 -13.87 5.74
CA PHE A 92 9.44 -13.38 4.88
C PHE A 92 9.84 -13.42 3.40
N PHE A 93 11.00 -12.83 3.05
CA PHE A 93 11.43 -12.80 1.64
C PHE A 93 11.86 -14.17 1.10
N ALA A 94 12.41 -15.04 1.94
CA ALA A 94 12.86 -16.36 1.50
C ALA A 94 11.70 -17.37 1.34
N PHE A 95 10.64 -17.28 2.14
CA PHE A 95 9.62 -18.33 2.21
C PHE A 95 8.20 -17.81 2.00
N ASP A 96 7.80 -16.73 2.67
CA ASP A 96 6.41 -16.28 2.66
C ASP A 96 6.08 -15.53 1.37
N TYR A 97 6.92 -14.59 0.95
CA TYR A 97 6.73 -13.82 -0.27
C TYR A 97 6.67 -14.71 -1.54
N PRO A 98 7.60 -15.65 -1.79
CA PRO A 98 7.51 -16.54 -2.94
C PRO A 98 6.26 -17.43 -2.95
N ARG A 99 5.79 -17.86 -1.77
CA ARG A 99 4.55 -18.63 -1.64
C ARG A 99 3.32 -17.80 -1.99
N ILE A 100 3.23 -16.58 -1.46
CA ILE A 100 2.16 -15.64 -1.75
C ILE A 100 2.16 -15.28 -3.23
N PHE A 101 3.34 -14.97 -3.79
CA PHE A 101 3.48 -14.61 -5.20
C PHE A 101 3.01 -15.73 -6.13
N ARG A 102 3.39 -17.00 -5.87
CA ARG A 102 2.91 -18.14 -6.66
C ARG A 102 1.38 -18.31 -6.60
N ARG A 103 0.78 -18.06 -5.44
CA ARG A 103 -0.68 -18.11 -5.28
C ARG A 103 -1.38 -16.99 -6.04
N LEU A 104 -0.79 -15.80 -6.08
CA LEU A 104 -1.31 -14.64 -6.79
C LEU A 104 -0.90 -14.60 -8.27
N PHE A 105 -0.05 -15.53 -8.73
CA PHE A 105 0.50 -15.52 -10.08
C PHE A 105 -0.57 -15.47 -11.20
N PRO A 106 -1.70 -16.20 -11.13
CA PRO A 106 -2.75 -16.10 -12.15
C PRO A 106 -3.31 -14.67 -12.29
N TYR A 107 -3.50 -13.98 -11.18
CA TYR A 107 -3.98 -12.59 -11.18
C TYR A 107 -2.92 -11.62 -11.71
N THR A 108 -1.65 -11.85 -11.36
CA THR A 108 -0.53 -11.07 -11.89
C THR A 108 -0.38 -11.29 -13.40
N ALA A 109 -0.53 -12.53 -13.88
CA ALA A 109 -0.54 -12.82 -15.31
C ALA A 109 -1.72 -12.13 -16.03
N ALA A 110 -2.91 -12.13 -15.44
CA ALA A 110 -4.05 -11.39 -15.97
C ALA A 110 -3.77 -9.88 -16.04
N ALA A 111 -3.12 -9.31 -15.03
CA ALA A 111 -2.70 -7.91 -15.02
C ALA A 111 -1.72 -7.60 -16.17
N VAL A 112 -0.74 -8.46 -16.40
CA VAL A 112 0.18 -8.34 -17.56
C VAL A 112 -0.59 -8.40 -18.88
N LEU A 113 -1.50 -9.36 -19.04
CA LEU A 113 -2.28 -9.50 -20.27
C LEU A 113 -3.17 -8.29 -20.55
N LEU A 114 -3.79 -7.72 -19.53
CA LEU A 114 -4.57 -6.48 -19.64
C LEU A 114 -3.71 -5.30 -20.11
N PHE A 115 -2.53 -5.15 -19.51
CA PHE A 115 -1.58 -4.11 -19.91
C PHE A 115 -1.10 -4.30 -21.36
N LEU A 116 -0.72 -5.52 -21.73
CA LEU A 116 -0.28 -5.83 -23.10
C LEU A 116 -1.41 -5.65 -24.12
N ALA A 117 -2.64 -6.01 -23.78
CA ALA A 117 -3.81 -5.77 -24.65
C ALA A 117 -4.03 -4.28 -24.90
N GLY A 118 -3.95 -3.44 -23.84
CA GLY A 118 -3.96 -1.98 -23.97
C GLY A 118 -2.82 -1.49 -24.84
N GLY A 119 -1.60 -1.97 -24.58
CA GLY A 119 -0.41 -1.60 -25.37
C GLY A 119 -0.52 -1.93 -26.84
N LEU A 120 -0.98 -3.14 -27.15
CA LEU A 120 -1.22 -3.57 -28.55
C LEU A 120 -2.27 -2.69 -29.22
N LEU A 121 -3.40 -2.45 -28.55
CA LEU A 121 -4.44 -1.58 -29.08
C LEU A 121 -3.91 -0.16 -29.36
N GLY A 122 -3.21 0.43 -28.38
CA GLY A 122 -2.60 1.76 -28.50
C GLY A 122 -1.63 1.82 -29.67
N SER A 123 -0.78 0.80 -29.83
CA SER A 123 0.16 0.69 -30.96
C SER A 123 -0.55 0.61 -32.30
N VAL A 124 -1.51 -0.31 -32.45
CA VAL A 124 -2.24 -0.52 -33.71
C VAL A 124 -3.03 0.73 -34.10
N VAL A 125 -3.77 1.32 -33.17
CA VAL A 125 -4.58 2.52 -33.46
C VAL A 125 -3.69 3.70 -33.84
N THR A 126 -2.57 3.91 -33.16
CA THR A 126 -1.61 4.98 -33.49
C THR A 126 -0.98 4.76 -34.87
N ALA A 127 -0.63 3.52 -35.19
CA ALA A 127 -0.04 3.19 -36.49
C ALA A 127 -1.00 3.44 -37.65
N VAL A 128 -2.29 3.12 -37.46
CA VAL A 128 -3.33 3.29 -38.53
C VAL A 128 -3.94 4.68 -38.56
N ARG A 129 -4.02 5.35 -37.40
CA ARG A 129 -4.66 6.67 -37.25
C ARG A 129 -3.74 7.62 -36.49
N PRO A 130 -2.79 8.30 -37.15
CA PRO A 130 -1.85 9.21 -36.46
C PRO A 130 -2.51 10.31 -35.63
N ARG A 131 -3.73 10.76 -36.00
CA ARG A 131 -4.49 11.71 -35.17
C ARG A 131 -4.83 11.20 -33.75
N PHE A 132 -4.79 9.89 -33.53
CA PHE A 132 -5.03 9.31 -32.23
C PHE A 132 -3.93 9.69 -31.24
N MET A 133 -2.70 9.81 -31.70
CA MET A 133 -1.57 10.32 -30.91
C MET A 133 -1.91 11.69 -30.31
N ASN A 134 -2.48 12.61 -31.11
CA ASN A 134 -2.82 13.95 -30.65
C ASN A 134 -3.88 13.96 -29.55
N ALA A 135 -4.85 13.05 -29.64
CA ALA A 135 -5.90 12.92 -28.64
C ALA A 135 -5.38 12.34 -27.31
N MET A 136 -4.36 11.46 -27.36
CA MET A 136 -3.84 10.76 -26.18
C MET A 136 -2.69 11.48 -25.49
N LEU A 137 -1.76 12.07 -26.25
CA LEU A 137 -0.53 12.63 -25.70
C LEU A 137 -0.60 14.15 -25.47
N GLY A 138 -1.58 14.81 -26.08
CA GLY A 138 -1.70 16.26 -26.02
C GLY A 138 -0.69 16.99 -26.94
N PRO A 139 -0.94 18.30 -27.22
CA PRO A 139 -0.22 19.03 -28.24
C PRO A 139 1.27 19.24 -27.96
N GLU A 140 1.64 19.42 -26.68
CA GLU A 140 3.04 19.64 -26.31
C GLU A 140 3.91 18.39 -26.54
N MET A 141 3.42 17.22 -26.14
CA MET A 141 4.13 15.97 -26.34
C MET A 141 4.25 15.61 -27.80
N VAL A 142 3.16 15.81 -28.58
CA VAL A 142 3.14 15.60 -30.03
C VAL A 142 4.16 16.50 -30.71
N TYR A 143 4.18 17.79 -30.39
CA TYR A 143 5.17 18.74 -30.91
C TYR A 143 6.60 18.25 -30.67
N LYS A 144 6.93 17.80 -29.46
CA LYS A 144 8.27 17.28 -29.15
C LYS A 144 8.62 16.07 -29.99
N ILE A 145 7.68 15.12 -30.14
CA ILE A 145 7.89 13.92 -30.96
C ILE A 145 8.11 14.27 -32.44
N GLU A 146 7.28 15.15 -33.01
CA GLU A 146 7.40 15.57 -34.40
C GLU A 146 8.71 16.34 -34.70
N HIS A 147 9.27 17.01 -33.68
CA HIS A 147 10.55 17.73 -33.83
C HIS A 147 11.75 16.89 -33.35
N HIS A 148 11.59 15.59 -33.18
CA HIS A 148 12.63 14.65 -32.67
C HIS A 148 13.26 15.08 -31.32
N GLN A 149 12.47 15.74 -30.46
CA GLN A 149 12.89 16.17 -29.13
C GLN A 149 12.42 15.16 -28.10
N MET A 150 13.37 14.48 -27.45
CA MET A 150 13.01 13.63 -26.33
C MET A 150 12.75 14.48 -25.09
N TRP A 151 11.53 14.39 -24.56
CA TRP A 151 11.19 15.06 -23.28
C TRP A 151 12.01 14.53 -22.10
N THR A 152 12.62 13.37 -22.27
CA THR A 152 13.50 12.74 -21.27
C THR A 152 14.89 13.38 -21.22
N ASP A 153 15.29 14.19 -22.19
CA ASP A 153 16.60 14.85 -22.21
C ASP A 153 16.71 15.89 -21.09
N SER A 154 15.63 16.58 -20.75
CA SER A 154 15.56 17.47 -19.59
C SER A 154 15.70 16.72 -18.26
N ILE A 155 15.32 15.45 -18.21
CA ILE A 155 15.47 14.57 -17.06
C ILE A 155 16.95 14.31 -16.76
N LEU A 156 17.80 14.29 -17.79
CA LEU A 156 19.24 14.08 -17.64
C LEU A 156 19.97 15.26 -17.00
N THR A 157 19.39 16.45 -17.07
CA THR A 157 19.95 17.67 -16.42
C THR A 157 19.49 17.82 -14.96
N GLU A 158 18.31 17.32 -14.60
CA GLU A 158 17.71 17.41 -13.25
C GLU A 158 17.46 16.02 -12.63
N LYS A 159 18.47 15.16 -12.74
CA LYS A 159 18.38 13.72 -12.38
C LYS A 159 17.66 13.38 -11.06
N PRO A 160 17.96 14.03 -9.91
CA PRO A 160 17.33 13.65 -8.65
C PRO A 160 15.81 13.96 -8.60
N GLN A 161 15.42 15.15 -9.08
CA GLN A 161 14.02 15.59 -9.08
C GLN A 161 13.18 14.76 -10.02
N ALA A 162 13.70 14.51 -11.22
CA ALA A 162 13.03 13.72 -12.23
C ALA A 162 12.89 12.25 -11.82
N ALA A 163 13.94 11.63 -11.28
CA ALA A 163 13.88 10.27 -10.74
C ALA A 163 12.87 10.16 -9.58
N SER A 164 12.85 11.14 -8.67
CA SER A 164 11.86 11.20 -7.59
C SER A 164 10.44 11.36 -8.14
N GLY A 165 10.24 12.19 -9.16
CA GLY A 165 8.94 12.39 -9.80
C GLY A 165 8.40 11.12 -10.46
N ILE A 166 9.24 10.41 -11.23
CA ILE A 166 8.89 9.14 -11.88
C ILE A 166 8.55 8.09 -10.82
N MET A 167 9.41 7.92 -9.81
CA MET A 167 9.20 6.96 -8.73
C MET A 167 7.89 7.25 -7.98
N THR A 168 7.63 8.50 -7.62
CA THR A 168 6.41 8.92 -6.91
C THR A 168 5.17 8.66 -7.76
N ASN A 169 5.21 8.95 -9.06
CA ASN A 169 4.13 8.65 -9.99
C ASN A 169 3.85 7.14 -10.04
N ASN A 170 4.87 6.30 -10.19
CA ASN A 170 4.71 4.86 -10.30
C ASN A 170 4.27 4.20 -9.00
N ILE A 171 4.73 4.70 -7.84
CA ILE A 171 4.17 4.32 -6.54
C ILE A 171 2.68 4.67 -6.47
N GLY A 172 2.30 5.87 -6.91
CA GLY A 172 0.90 6.30 -7.00
C GLY A 172 0.07 5.36 -7.89
N VAL A 173 0.59 5.00 -9.07
CA VAL A 173 -0.04 4.02 -9.98
C VAL A 173 -0.20 2.66 -9.29
N CYS A 174 0.79 2.15 -8.58
CA CYS A 174 0.69 0.90 -7.83
C CYS A 174 -0.45 0.95 -6.79
N PHE A 175 -0.50 2.01 -5.98
CA PHE A 175 -1.54 2.16 -4.95
C PHE A 175 -2.94 2.29 -5.56
N THR A 176 -3.11 3.12 -6.58
CA THR A 176 -4.42 3.34 -7.23
C THR A 176 -4.89 2.10 -7.97
N THR A 177 -3.98 1.37 -8.63
CA THR A 177 -4.30 0.11 -9.31
C THR A 177 -4.71 -0.97 -8.30
N TYR A 178 -4.04 -1.08 -7.16
CA TYR A 178 -4.46 -1.98 -6.07
C TYR A 178 -5.83 -1.56 -5.50
N ALA A 179 -6.00 -0.28 -5.16
CA ALA A 179 -7.25 0.25 -4.59
C ALA A 179 -8.45 0.11 -5.56
N GLY A 180 -8.19 0.13 -6.87
CA GLY A 180 -9.21 -0.11 -7.89
C GLY A 180 -9.89 -1.47 -7.78
N GLY A 181 -9.27 -2.44 -7.09
CA GLY A 181 -9.84 -3.74 -6.76
C GLY A 181 -11.08 -3.65 -5.87
N ILE A 182 -11.18 -2.64 -5.00
CA ILE A 182 -12.34 -2.40 -4.12
C ILE A 182 -13.61 -2.15 -4.94
N LEU A 183 -13.48 -1.59 -6.14
CA LEU A 183 -14.59 -1.36 -7.08
C LEU A 183 -14.87 -2.61 -7.93
N ALA A 184 -14.96 -3.78 -7.33
CA ALA A 184 -15.13 -5.06 -8.02
C ALA A 184 -14.13 -5.30 -9.16
N GLY A 185 -12.92 -4.75 -9.04
CA GLY A 185 -11.84 -4.89 -10.02
C GLY A 185 -11.91 -3.96 -11.24
N ILE A 186 -13.01 -3.26 -11.46
CA ILE A 186 -13.21 -2.39 -12.62
C ILE A 186 -12.12 -1.31 -12.68
N GLY A 187 -11.81 -0.70 -11.55
CA GLY A 187 -10.75 0.31 -11.45
C GLY A 187 -9.38 -0.25 -11.81
N THR A 188 -9.03 -1.44 -11.32
CA THR A 188 -7.78 -2.13 -11.64
C THR A 188 -7.67 -2.44 -13.13
N ILE A 189 -8.72 -3.02 -13.72
CA ILE A 189 -8.77 -3.35 -15.15
C ILE A 189 -8.57 -2.08 -15.99
N TYR A 190 -9.31 -1.02 -15.68
CA TYR A 190 -9.24 0.26 -16.38
C TYR A 190 -7.82 0.85 -16.31
N LEU A 191 -7.24 0.94 -15.11
CA LEU A 191 -5.93 1.54 -14.91
C LEU A 191 -4.82 0.75 -15.61
N LEU A 192 -4.82 -0.58 -15.51
CA LEU A 192 -3.84 -1.44 -16.21
C LEU A 192 -3.95 -1.28 -17.73
N PHE A 193 -5.16 -1.33 -18.25
CA PHE A 193 -5.42 -1.19 -19.67
C PHE A 193 -4.99 0.19 -20.20
N MET A 194 -5.33 1.26 -19.49
CA MET A 194 -4.98 2.64 -19.88
C MET A 194 -3.48 2.92 -19.79
N ASN A 195 -2.78 2.37 -18.79
CA ASN A 195 -1.32 2.46 -18.71
C ASN A 195 -0.65 1.73 -19.90
N GLY A 196 -1.13 0.54 -20.22
CA GLY A 196 -0.68 -0.20 -21.41
C GLY A 196 -0.95 0.60 -22.70
N LEU A 197 -2.16 1.10 -22.87
CA LEU A 197 -2.58 1.88 -24.04
C LEU A 197 -1.66 3.10 -24.24
N SER A 198 -1.40 3.86 -23.19
CA SER A 198 -0.50 5.02 -23.22
C SER A 198 0.92 4.62 -23.61
N MET A 199 1.44 3.50 -23.06
CA MET A 199 2.75 2.98 -23.44
C MET A 199 2.80 2.60 -24.93
N GLY A 200 1.75 1.93 -25.44
CA GLY A 200 1.65 1.57 -26.84
C GLY A 200 1.62 2.79 -27.78
N VAL A 201 0.85 3.81 -27.42
CA VAL A 201 0.79 5.08 -28.19
C VAL A 201 2.15 5.75 -28.24
N ILE A 202 2.79 5.96 -27.09
CA ILE A 202 4.11 6.64 -26.98
C ILE A 202 5.18 5.85 -27.76
N SER A 203 5.25 4.54 -27.56
CA SER A 203 6.26 3.70 -28.22
C SER A 203 6.12 3.72 -29.74
N THR A 204 4.89 3.65 -30.24
CA THR A 204 4.62 3.67 -31.68
C THR A 204 4.89 5.06 -32.28
N ALA A 205 4.45 6.13 -31.60
CA ALA A 205 4.71 7.50 -32.02
C ALA A 205 6.22 7.79 -32.12
N CYS A 206 6.99 7.44 -31.07
CA CYS A 206 8.44 7.59 -31.09
C CYS A 206 9.10 6.71 -32.16
N GLY A 207 8.59 5.48 -32.36
CA GLY A 207 9.07 4.57 -33.41
C GLY A 207 8.91 5.13 -34.80
N GLN A 208 7.74 5.70 -35.13
CA GLN A 208 7.45 6.34 -36.44
C GLN A 208 8.33 7.56 -36.70
N HIS A 209 8.84 8.23 -35.67
CA HIS A 209 9.73 9.40 -35.78
C HIS A 209 11.20 9.05 -35.52
N GLY A 210 11.61 7.81 -35.64
CA GLY A 210 13.02 7.39 -35.53
C GLY A 210 13.60 7.42 -34.10
N MET A 211 12.77 7.60 -33.06
CA MET A 211 13.19 7.71 -31.66
C MET A 211 12.96 6.41 -30.86
N ALA A 212 12.79 5.26 -31.53
CA ALA A 212 12.50 4.00 -30.86
C ALA A 212 13.58 3.60 -29.84
N LEU A 213 14.85 3.73 -30.19
CA LEU A 213 15.95 3.37 -29.31
C LEU A 213 15.98 4.25 -28.05
N SER A 214 15.76 5.54 -28.21
CA SER A 214 15.76 6.52 -27.10
C SER A 214 14.65 6.21 -26.09
N ILE A 215 13.40 6.00 -26.55
CA ILE A 215 12.30 5.68 -25.63
C ILE A 215 12.49 4.34 -24.92
N TRP A 216 12.92 3.29 -25.66
CA TRP A 216 13.11 1.99 -25.04
C TRP A 216 14.31 1.94 -24.10
N SER A 217 15.39 2.66 -24.38
CA SER A 217 16.51 2.82 -23.44
C SER A 217 16.07 3.49 -22.13
N PHE A 218 15.23 4.53 -22.25
CA PHE A 218 14.67 5.21 -21.08
C PHE A 218 13.75 4.27 -20.29
N VAL A 219 12.81 3.58 -20.96
CA VAL A 219 11.88 2.64 -20.31
C VAL A 219 12.63 1.48 -19.66
N ALA A 220 13.65 0.91 -20.31
CA ALA A 220 14.41 -0.20 -19.78
C ALA A 220 15.17 0.16 -18.48
N ALA A 221 15.65 1.41 -18.36
CA ALA A 221 16.43 1.85 -17.22
C ALA A 221 15.63 1.84 -15.88
N HIS A 222 14.34 2.15 -15.92
CA HIS A 222 13.48 2.19 -14.72
C HIS A 222 12.36 1.16 -14.77
N GLY A 223 11.82 0.86 -15.93
CA GLY A 223 10.70 -0.05 -16.12
C GLY A 223 10.98 -1.49 -15.66
N ALA A 224 12.27 -1.90 -15.61
CA ALA A 224 12.65 -3.24 -15.12
C ALA A 224 12.19 -3.50 -13.67
N LEU A 225 12.07 -2.48 -12.84
CA LEU A 225 11.57 -2.56 -11.47
C LEU A 225 10.12 -2.09 -11.34
N GLU A 226 9.75 -1.05 -12.07
CA GLU A 226 8.46 -0.38 -11.92
C GLU A 226 7.32 -1.17 -12.57
N LEU A 227 7.50 -1.70 -13.78
CA LEU A 227 6.46 -2.49 -14.44
C LEU A 227 6.08 -3.77 -13.66
N PRO A 228 7.03 -4.59 -13.16
CA PRO A 228 6.68 -5.71 -12.30
C PRO A 228 5.92 -5.29 -11.04
N SER A 229 6.27 -4.15 -10.44
CA SER A 229 5.57 -3.62 -9.26
C SER A 229 4.11 -3.26 -9.57
N ILE A 230 3.86 -2.63 -10.73
CA ILE A 230 2.50 -2.31 -11.20
C ILE A 230 1.71 -3.61 -11.48
N PHE A 231 2.34 -4.62 -12.09
CA PHE A 231 1.67 -5.91 -12.36
C PHE A 231 1.33 -6.68 -11.09
N ILE A 232 2.23 -6.70 -10.10
CA ILE A 232 1.98 -7.33 -8.81
C ILE A 232 0.86 -6.59 -8.06
N SER A 233 0.88 -5.26 -8.05
CA SER A 233 -0.18 -4.43 -7.45
C SER A 233 -1.53 -4.64 -8.15
N GLY A 234 -1.53 -4.70 -9.48
CA GLY A 234 -2.71 -5.00 -10.27
C GLY A 234 -3.24 -6.41 -10.02
N GLY A 235 -2.37 -7.41 -9.95
CA GLY A 235 -2.73 -8.77 -9.58
C GLY A 235 -3.35 -8.85 -8.19
N ALA A 236 -2.80 -8.12 -7.21
CA ALA A 236 -3.37 -8.03 -5.88
C ALA A 236 -4.75 -7.34 -5.88
N GLY A 237 -4.94 -6.28 -6.69
CA GLY A 237 -6.23 -5.63 -6.88
C GLY A 237 -7.28 -6.55 -7.51
N LEU A 238 -6.92 -7.32 -8.53
CA LEU A 238 -7.81 -8.31 -9.13
C LEU A 238 -8.17 -9.45 -8.16
N CYS A 239 -7.21 -9.91 -7.36
CA CYS A 239 -7.45 -10.90 -6.31
C CYS A 239 -8.40 -10.35 -5.22
N LEU A 240 -8.24 -9.09 -4.83
CA LEU A 240 -9.14 -8.43 -3.88
C LEU A 240 -10.58 -8.41 -4.40
N ALA A 241 -10.77 -8.14 -5.68
CA ALA A 241 -12.08 -8.13 -6.33
C ALA A 241 -12.73 -9.51 -6.42
N ALA A 242 -11.93 -10.55 -6.64
CA ALA A 242 -12.41 -11.93 -6.73
C ALA A 242 -12.74 -12.57 -5.35
N GLY A 243 -12.33 -11.91 -4.27
CA GLY A 243 -12.26 -12.52 -2.94
C GLY A 243 -10.96 -13.31 -2.76
N PRO A 244 -10.34 -13.27 -1.57
CA PRO A 244 -9.10 -14.01 -1.32
C PRO A 244 -9.35 -15.51 -1.48
N PRO A 245 -8.46 -16.23 -2.18
CA PRO A 245 -8.56 -17.67 -2.36
C PRO A 245 -8.32 -18.45 -1.08
#